data_d9f01e0d51579124b05c1300bbd775dd
#
_entry.id   d9f01e0d51579124b05c1300bbd775dd
#
_cell.length_a   1.000
_cell.length_b   1.000
_cell.length_c   1.000
_cell.angle_alpha   90.00
_cell.angle_beta   90.00
_cell.angle_gamma   90.00
#
_symmetry.space_group_name_H-M   'P 1'
#
loop_
_entity.id
_entity.type
_entity.pdbx_description
1 polymer ?
#
loop_
_entity_poly.entity_id
_entity_poly.type
_entity_poly.pdbx_seq_one_letter_code
_entity_poly.pdbx_strand_id
1 'polypeptide(L)'
;MVRFDIIFYVRMKNGLNQIIINIEAQKEEPSKYKILNRAVFYICRIISSQKGRDFVKSEYNKMKKVYSIWICMNMKENSLTHIHLSEDDIIGSHNWKGDLELLNIIMIGIAENPPSKEDEKYTLHRLLSTILSSNLKVNEKLQIIETEYNIQIEDSIREDVEEMCNLSQ
;
A
#
# COMPACT_ATOMS: atom_id res chain seq x y z
N MET A 1 -6.40 13.41 11.91
CA MET A 1 -5.47 12.66 11.04
C MET A 1 -5.92 11.21 11.07
N VAL A 2 -6.58 10.77 10.02
CA VAL A 2 -7.04 9.38 9.90
C VAL A 2 -5.83 8.55 9.53
N ARG A 3 -5.44 7.62 10.40
CA ARG A 3 -4.43 6.60 10.12
C ARG A 3 -5.19 5.33 9.81
N PHE A 4 -5.08 4.87 8.58
CA PHE A 4 -5.48 3.52 8.23
C PHE A 4 -4.22 2.65 8.18
N ASP A 5 -3.84 2.10 9.33
CA ASP A 5 -2.78 1.10 9.41
C ASP A 5 -3.45 -0.27 9.33
N ILE A 6 -3.53 -0.82 8.14
CA ILE A 6 -4.08 -2.16 7.92
C ILE A 6 -2.93 -3.11 7.67
N ILE A 7 -2.80 -4.13 8.50
CA ILE A 7 -1.85 -5.23 8.29
C ILE A 7 -2.66 -6.52 8.10
N PHE A 8 -2.46 -7.18 6.98
CA PHE A 8 -3.10 -8.45 6.69
C PHE A 8 -2.16 -9.45 6.01
N TYR A 9 -2.48 -10.72 6.16
CA TYR A 9 -1.74 -11.82 5.58
C TYR A 9 -2.49 -12.34 4.37
N VAL A 10 -1.83 -12.36 3.21
CA VAL A 10 -2.40 -12.90 1.98
C VAL A 10 -1.76 -14.25 1.68
N ARG A 11 -2.60 -15.25 1.45
CA ARG A 11 -2.17 -16.55 0.95
C ARG A 11 -2.24 -16.55 -0.56
N MET A 12 -1.11 -16.80 -1.22
CA MET A 12 -1.07 -16.91 -2.67
C MET A 12 -1.85 -18.13 -3.18
N LYS A 13 -2.39 -18.07 -4.41
CA LYS A 13 -3.21 -19.13 -5.00
C LYS A 13 -2.53 -20.50 -5.03
N ASN A 14 -1.20 -20.54 -5.10
CA ASN A 14 -0.41 -21.78 -5.05
C ASN A 14 -0.20 -22.32 -3.62
N GLY A 15 -0.72 -21.64 -2.61
CA GLY A 15 -0.72 -22.09 -1.21
C GLY A 15 0.65 -22.06 -0.50
N LEU A 16 1.74 -21.83 -1.21
CA LEU A 16 3.11 -22.00 -0.69
C LEU A 16 3.67 -20.78 0.02
N ASN A 17 3.20 -19.57 -0.31
CA ASN A 17 3.74 -18.35 0.25
C ASN A 17 2.64 -17.46 0.86
N GLN A 18 2.91 -16.96 2.06
CA GLN A 18 2.15 -15.89 2.67
C GLN A 18 2.94 -14.60 2.52
N ILE A 19 2.25 -13.52 2.18
CA ILE A 19 2.81 -12.17 2.17
C ILE A 19 2.13 -11.34 3.25
N ILE A 20 2.86 -10.36 3.76
CA ILE A 20 2.33 -9.36 4.70
C ILE A 20 2.13 -8.08 3.92
N ILE A 21 0.93 -7.53 3.97
CA ILE A 21 0.61 -6.24 3.36
C ILE A 21 0.26 -5.25 4.47
N ASN A 22 0.92 -4.10 4.46
CA ASN A 22 0.61 -2.95 5.27
C ASN A 22 0.17 -1.82 4.36
N ILE A 23 -0.97 -1.19 4.64
CA ILE A 23 -1.49 -0.06 3.88
C ILE A 23 -1.60 1.14 4.80
N GLU A 24 -1.00 2.26 4.42
CA GLU A 24 -1.09 3.54 5.11
C GLU A 24 -1.59 4.64 4.18
N ALA A 25 -2.60 5.39 4.61
CA ALA A 25 -3.08 6.57 3.91
C ALA A 25 -2.55 7.84 4.60
N GLN A 26 -1.95 8.73 3.83
CA GLN A 26 -1.38 9.99 4.28
C GLN A 26 -2.03 11.16 3.55
N LYS A 27 -2.82 11.96 4.28
CA LYS A 27 -3.59 13.07 3.67
C LYS A 27 -2.68 14.21 3.22
N GLU A 28 -1.64 14.52 4.00
CA GLU A 28 -0.72 15.64 3.73
C GLU A 28 0.72 15.22 3.94
N GLU A 29 1.65 15.82 3.20
CA GLU A 29 3.07 15.60 3.42
C GLU A 29 3.48 16.18 4.79
N PRO A 30 4.05 15.36 5.68
CA PRO A 30 4.42 15.82 7.00
C PRO A 30 5.60 16.78 6.94
N SER A 31 5.50 17.93 7.63
CA SER A 31 6.57 18.95 7.69
C SER A 31 7.78 18.54 8.55
N LYS A 32 7.56 17.64 9.52
CA LYS A 32 8.57 17.28 10.54
C LYS A 32 9.50 16.15 10.12
N TYR A 33 9.14 15.34 9.11
CA TYR A 33 9.92 14.20 8.67
C TYR A 33 9.64 13.86 7.21
N LYS A 34 10.56 13.14 6.58
CA LYS A 34 10.38 12.62 5.22
C LYS A 34 9.54 11.35 5.27
N ILE A 35 8.45 11.30 4.47
CA ILE A 35 7.52 10.18 4.46
C ILE A 35 8.20 8.85 4.08
N LEU A 36 9.14 8.90 3.14
CA LEU A 36 9.90 7.71 2.75
C LEU A 36 10.71 7.14 3.92
N ASN A 37 11.35 8.01 4.74
CA ASN A 37 12.10 7.54 5.92
C ASN A 37 11.17 6.83 6.92
N ARG A 38 9.95 7.33 7.08
CA ARG A 38 8.93 6.68 7.90
C ARG A 38 8.53 5.32 7.30
N ALA A 39 8.32 5.25 5.99
CA ALA A 39 7.97 4.00 5.31
C ALA A 39 9.07 2.94 5.49
N VAL A 40 10.34 3.31 5.32
CA VAL A 40 11.49 2.42 5.57
C VAL A 40 11.50 1.94 7.02
N PHE A 41 11.32 2.83 7.99
CA PHE A 41 11.30 2.46 9.41
C PHE A 41 10.17 1.47 9.73
N TYR A 42 8.97 1.70 9.18
CA TYR A 42 7.81 0.85 9.42
C TYR A 42 7.97 -0.54 8.81
N ILE A 43 8.43 -0.63 7.56
CA ILE A 43 8.63 -1.93 6.92
C ILE A 43 9.72 -2.76 7.64
N CYS A 44 10.80 -2.11 8.09
CA CYS A 44 11.83 -2.78 8.89
C CYS A 44 11.27 -3.32 10.21
N ARG A 45 10.36 -2.59 10.88
CA ARG A 45 9.67 -3.09 12.07
C ARG A 45 8.81 -4.30 11.78
N ILE A 46 8.04 -4.28 10.68
CA ILE A 46 7.20 -5.42 10.28
C ILE A 46 8.07 -6.64 9.98
N ILE A 47 9.16 -6.47 9.24
CA ILE A 47 10.11 -7.56 8.95
C ILE A 47 10.70 -8.11 10.26
N SER A 48 11.20 -7.24 11.13
CA SER A 48 11.80 -7.65 12.42
C SER A 48 10.79 -8.35 13.33
N SER A 49 9.53 -7.91 13.35
CA SER A 49 8.47 -8.48 14.20
C SER A 49 8.05 -9.90 13.81
N GLN A 50 8.48 -10.40 12.66
CA GLN A 50 8.22 -11.79 12.26
C GLN A 50 8.97 -12.79 13.14
N LYS A 51 10.14 -12.40 13.69
CA LYS A 51 10.88 -13.24 14.61
C LYS A 51 10.11 -13.42 15.92
N GLY A 52 9.88 -14.66 16.30
CA GLY A 52 9.05 -15.02 17.47
C GLY A 52 7.56 -15.19 17.14
N ARG A 53 7.08 -14.64 16.03
CA ARG A 53 5.70 -14.78 15.57
C ARG A 53 5.58 -15.74 14.37
N ASP A 54 6.33 -15.49 13.31
CA ASP A 54 6.25 -16.23 12.05
C ASP A 54 7.38 -17.28 11.93
N PHE A 55 8.52 -17.06 12.60
CA PHE A 55 9.62 -18.00 12.69
C PHE A 55 10.36 -17.87 14.03
N VAL A 56 11.10 -18.91 14.39
CA VAL A 56 11.87 -18.98 15.66
C VAL A 56 13.33 -19.32 15.40
N LYS A 57 14.18 -19.04 16.38
CA LYS A 57 15.63 -19.33 16.33
C LYS A 57 16.28 -18.75 15.07
N SER A 58 16.92 -19.60 14.24
CA SER A 58 17.65 -19.22 13.02
C SER A 58 16.92 -19.58 11.75
N GLU A 59 15.59 -19.76 11.80
CA GLU A 59 14.78 -20.14 10.64
C GLU A 59 14.46 -18.95 9.71
N TYR A 60 15.45 -18.13 9.40
CA TYR A 60 15.29 -16.90 8.60
C TYR A 60 14.72 -17.15 7.20
N ASN A 61 14.86 -18.36 6.64
CA ASN A 61 14.26 -18.73 5.37
C ASN A 61 12.71 -18.77 5.41
N LYS A 62 12.11 -18.72 6.60
CA LYS A 62 10.66 -18.63 6.79
C LYS A 62 10.13 -17.20 6.81
N MET A 63 11.01 -16.21 6.67
CA MET A 63 10.55 -14.81 6.55
C MET A 63 9.60 -14.66 5.37
N LYS A 64 8.53 -13.93 5.59
CA LYS A 64 7.54 -13.58 4.59
C LYS A 64 7.90 -12.26 3.92
N LYS A 65 7.57 -12.14 2.63
CA LYS A 65 7.66 -10.87 1.91
C LYS A 65 6.72 -9.85 2.53
N VAL A 66 7.18 -8.63 2.66
CA VAL A 66 6.40 -7.51 3.18
C VAL A 66 6.20 -6.48 2.08
N TYR A 67 4.96 -6.11 1.86
CA TYR A 67 4.56 -4.98 1.01
C TYR A 67 4.00 -3.88 1.91
N SER A 68 4.69 -2.75 1.97
CA SER A 68 4.22 -1.54 2.68
C SER A 68 3.75 -0.54 1.65
N ILE A 69 2.43 -0.36 1.54
CA ILE A 69 1.77 0.48 0.54
C ILE A 69 1.39 1.80 1.19
N TRP A 70 1.87 2.89 0.64
CA TRP A 70 1.65 4.25 1.12
C TRP A 70 0.85 5.04 0.09
N ILE A 71 -0.36 5.45 0.46
CA ILE A 71 -1.24 6.27 -0.37
C ILE A 71 -1.10 7.71 0.11
N CYS A 72 -0.40 8.54 -0.66
CA CYS A 72 -0.09 9.92 -0.35
C CYS A 72 -1.01 10.83 -1.15
N MET A 73 -1.91 11.54 -0.48
CA MET A 73 -2.87 12.45 -1.09
C MET A 73 -2.29 13.87 -1.21
N ASN A 74 -2.96 14.71 -2.00
CA ASN A 74 -2.61 16.12 -2.23
C ASN A 74 -1.17 16.31 -2.73
N MET A 75 -0.71 15.35 -3.53
CA MET A 75 0.60 15.42 -4.18
C MET A 75 0.54 16.34 -5.41
N LYS A 76 1.70 16.83 -5.85
CA LYS A 76 1.79 17.66 -7.06
C LYS A 76 1.45 16.87 -8.34
N GLU A 77 1.80 15.58 -8.34
CA GLU A 77 1.66 14.70 -9.50
C GLU A 77 1.17 13.31 -9.07
N ASN A 78 0.43 12.65 -9.98
CA ASN A 78 0.10 11.25 -9.83
C ASN A 78 1.34 10.39 -10.08
N SER A 79 1.68 9.51 -9.16
CA SER A 79 2.88 8.67 -9.25
C SER A 79 2.66 7.29 -8.63
N LEU A 80 3.40 6.31 -9.14
CA LEU A 80 3.52 4.99 -8.55
C LEU A 80 5.00 4.60 -8.55
N THR A 81 5.58 4.43 -7.36
CA THR A 81 7.00 4.11 -7.19
C THR A 81 7.15 2.85 -6.37
N HIS A 82 7.92 1.89 -6.87
CA HIS A 82 8.33 0.69 -6.16
C HIS A 82 9.76 0.84 -5.67
N ILE A 83 9.98 0.69 -4.38
CA ILE A 83 11.28 0.73 -3.71
C ILE A 83 11.53 -0.64 -3.10
N HIS A 84 12.65 -1.23 -3.45
CA HIS A 84 13.01 -2.60 -3.07
C HIS A 84 14.52 -2.73 -2.88
N LEU A 85 14.98 -3.88 -2.37
CA LEU A 85 16.40 -4.21 -2.28
C LEU A 85 16.97 -4.53 -3.65
N SER A 86 18.19 -4.10 -3.90
CA SER A 86 18.97 -4.45 -5.09
C SER A 86 20.36 -4.97 -4.68
N GLU A 87 21.00 -5.73 -5.54
CA GLU A 87 22.35 -6.25 -5.38
C GLU A 87 23.25 -5.66 -6.46
N ASP A 88 24.39 -5.13 -6.04
CA ASP A 88 25.42 -4.58 -6.93
C ASP A 88 26.78 -5.27 -6.66
N ASP A 89 27.34 -5.92 -7.65
CA ASP A 89 28.67 -6.51 -7.58
C ASP A 89 29.75 -5.41 -7.65
N ILE A 90 30.40 -5.11 -6.54
CA ILE A 90 31.44 -4.07 -6.47
C ILE A 90 32.80 -4.65 -6.87
N ILE A 91 33.14 -5.85 -6.42
CA ILE A 91 34.40 -6.56 -6.76
C ILE A 91 34.08 -8.05 -6.91
N GLY A 92 34.24 -8.57 -8.12
CA GLY A 92 33.87 -9.95 -8.44
C GLY A 92 32.37 -10.20 -8.26
N SER A 93 31.90 -11.39 -8.56
CA SER A 93 30.51 -11.77 -8.37
C SER A 93 30.40 -13.02 -7.51
N HIS A 94 29.37 -13.09 -6.65
CA HIS A 94 29.03 -14.26 -5.87
C HIS A 94 27.52 -14.42 -5.84
N ASN A 95 27.02 -15.60 -6.10
CA ASN A 95 25.58 -15.88 -6.00
C ASN A 95 25.17 -16.05 -4.53
N TRP A 96 24.87 -14.94 -3.86
CA TRP A 96 24.33 -14.92 -2.51
C TRP A 96 22.92 -15.51 -2.52
N LYS A 97 22.74 -16.62 -1.85
CA LYS A 97 21.42 -17.25 -1.73
C LYS A 97 20.56 -16.46 -0.75
N GLY A 98 19.40 -16.00 -1.21
CA GLY A 98 18.46 -15.24 -0.40
C GLY A 98 17.28 -14.76 -1.25
N ASP A 99 16.42 -13.95 -0.63
CA ASP A 99 15.27 -13.34 -1.29
C ASP A 99 15.35 -11.81 -1.18
N LEU A 100 15.71 -11.14 -2.26
CA LEU A 100 15.75 -9.68 -2.34
C LEU A 100 14.35 -9.04 -2.34
N GLU A 101 13.31 -9.85 -2.57
CA GLU A 101 11.92 -9.37 -2.55
C GLU A 101 11.30 -9.36 -1.15
N LEU A 102 12.08 -9.58 -0.08
CA LEU A 102 11.55 -9.53 1.29
C LEU A 102 11.01 -8.16 1.69
N LEU A 103 11.56 -7.08 1.11
CA LEU A 103 11.20 -5.70 1.41
C LEU A 103 10.68 -5.00 0.16
N ASN A 104 9.41 -4.57 0.21
CA ASN A 104 8.77 -3.83 -0.89
C ASN A 104 7.99 -2.64 -0.33
N ILE A 105 8.36 -1.43 -0.71
CA ILE A 105 7.63 -0.21 -0.40
C ILE A 105 7.00 0.29 -1.70
N ILE A 106 5.68 0.47 -1.69
CA ILE A 106 4.92 1.03 -2.81
C ILE A 106 4.45 2.42 -2.39
N MET A 107 4.95 3.45 -3.06
CA MET A 107 4.50 4.83 -2.85
C MET A 107 3.54 5.22 -3.97
N ILE A 108 2.30 5.56 -3.62
CA ILE A 108 1.25 6.00 -4.55
C ILE A 108 0.98 7.46 -4.25
N GLY A 109 1.38 8.34 -5.16
CA GLY A 109 1.06 9.76 -5.11
C GLY A 109 -0.25 10.05 -5.83
N ILE A 110 -1.19 10.71 -5.15
CA ILE A 110 -2.49 11.13 -5.72
C ILE A 110 -2.50 12.64 -5.75
N ALA A 111 -2.57 13.22 -6.96
CA ALA A 111 -2.69 14.66 -7.17
C ALA A 111 -4.11 15.14 -6.80
N GLU A 112 -4.25 16.45 -6.51
CA GLU A 112 -5.56 17.07 -6.23
C GLU A 112 -6.54 16.91 -7.41
N ASN A 113 -6.03 17.03 -8.64
CA ASN A 113 -6.83 16.83 -9.84
C ASN A 113 -6.75 15.37 -10.29
N PRO A 114 -7.89 14.68 -10.40
CA PRO A 114 -7.88 13.31 -10.90
C PRO A 114 -7.35 13.26 -12.34
N PRO A 115 -6.60 12.21 -12.70
CA PRO A 115 -6.10 12.05 -14.06
C PRO A 115 -7.25 11.79 -15.05
N SER A 116 -7.01 12.07 -16.35
CA SER A 116 -7.98 11.85 -17.42
C SER A 116 -8.50 10.41 -17.43
N LYS A 117 -9.79 10.24 -17.73
CA LYS A 117 -10.41 8.91 -17.87
C LYS A 117 -9.85 8.10 -19.04
N GLU A 118 -9.29 8.78 -20.02
CA GLU A 118 -8.72 8.17 -21.23
C GLU A 118 -7.34 7.53 -20.95
N ASP A 119 -6.67 7.90 -19.88
CA ASP A 119 -5.35 7.36 -19.53
C ASP A 119 -5.49 6.18 -18.57
N GLU A 120 -5.56 4.98 -19.16
CA GLU A 120 -5.77 3.72 -18.42
C GLU A 120 -4.69 3.41 -17.37
N LYS A 121 -3.46 3.92 -17.55
CA LYS A 121 -2.38 3.70 -16.58
C LYS A 121 -2.67 4.30 -15.20
N TYR A 122 -3.58 5.28 -15.13
CA TYR A 122 -4.00 5.92 -13.88
C TYR A 122 -5.33 5.40 -13.31
N THR A 123 -5.81 4.26 -13.78
CA THR A 123 -7.08 3.67 -13.29
C THR A 123 -7.08 3.50 -11.76
N LEU A 124 -5.98 2.98 -11.19
CA LEU A 124 -5.83 2.86 -9.74
C LEU A 124 -5.88 4.22 -9.04
N HIS A 125 -5.21 5.25 -9.58
CA HIS A 125 -5.21 6.59 -9.00
C HIS A 125 -6.61 7.20 -8.98
N ARG A 126 -7.39 7.03 -10.06
CA ARG A 126 -8.78 7.50 -10.13
C ARG A 126 -9.67 6.79 -9.10
N LEU A 127 -9.53 5.46 -9.00
CA LEU A 127 -10.27 4.68 -8.00
C LEU A 127 -9.96 5.17 -6.57
N LEU A 128 -8.67 5.30 -6.23
CA LEU A 128 -8.25 5.78 -4.91
C LEU A 128 -8.69 7.22 -4.67
N SER A 129 -8.62 8.10 -5.67
CA SER A 129 -9.13 9.47 -5.58
C SER A 129 -10.63 9.50 -5.29
N THR A 130 -11.42 8.61 -5.89
CA THR A 130 -12.85 8.49 -5.62
C THR A 130 -13.11 8.04 -4.20
N ILE A 131 -12.46 6.97 -3.77
CA ILE A 131 -12.64 6.39 -2.41
C ILE A 131 -12.24 7.40 -1.34
N LEU A 132 -11.12 8.09 -1.51
CA LEU A 132 -10.54 9.00 -0.52
C LEU A 132 -11.05 10.45 -0.65
N SER A 133 -11.90 10.76 -1.62
CA SER A 133 -12.46 12.10 -1.82
C SER A 133 -13.26 12.55 -0.61
N SER A 134 -13.00 13.76 -0.11
CA SER A 134 -13.86 14.42 0.90
C SER A 134 -15.07 15.12 0.29
N ASN A 135 -15.10 15.30 -1.04
CA ASN A 135 -16.14 16.04 -1.74
C ASN A 135 -17.31 15.17 -2.24
N LEU A 136 -17.09 13.85 -2.33
CA LEU A 136 -18.11 12.91 -2.78
C LEU A 136 -18.83 12.28 -1.58
N LYS A 137 -20.17 12.20 -1.68
CA LYS A 137 -20.99 11.48 -0.71
C LYS A 137 -20.81 9.96 -0.88
N VAL A 138 -21.11 9.20 0.17
CA VAL A 138 -21.03 7.72 0.16
C VAL A 138 -21.68 7.11 -1.07
N ASN A 139 -22.95 7.45 -1.32
CA ASN A 139 -23.70 6.85 -2.45
C ASN A 139 -23.08 7.19 -3.82
N GLU A 140 -22.52 8.38 -3.98
CA GLU A 140 -21.81 8.79 -5.21
C GLU A 140 -20.55 7.96 -5.40
N LYS A 141 -19.76 7.77 -4.33
CA LYS A 141 -18.56 6.92 -4.38
C LYS A 141 -18.90 5.48 -4.75
N LEU A 142 -19.90 4.89 -4.09
CA LEU A 142 -20.34 3.52 -4.34
C LEU A 142 -20.83 3.36 -5.78
N GLN A 143 -21.63 4.30 -6.28
CA GLN A 143 -22.10 4.28 -7.66
C GLN A 143 -20.94 4.32 -8.66
N ILE A 144 -19.93 5.19 -8.46
CA ILE A 144 -18.76 5.28 -9.32
C ILE A 144 -17.95 3.97 -9.28
N ILE A 145 -17.72 3.41 -8.08
CA ILE A 145 -16.97 2.16 -7.89
C ILE A 145 -17.66 1.01 -8.65
N GLU A 146 -18.97 0.92 -8.56
CA GLU A 146 -19.74 -0.13 -9.20
C GLU A 146 -19.80 0.05 -10.72
N THR A 147 -20.09 1.27 -11.20
CA THR A 147 -20.32 1.52 -12.62
C THR A 147 -19.06 1.70 -13.46
N GLU A 148 -18.03 2.37 -12.91
CA GLU A 148 -16.79 2.64 -13.66
C GLU A 148 -15.73 1.56 -13.50
N TYR A 149 -15.72 0.84 -12.36
CA TYR A 149 -14.69 -0.17 -12.07
C TYR A 149 -15.23 -1.60 -12.03
N ASN A 150 -16.54 -1.78 -12.21
CA ASN A 150 -17.21 -3.08 -12.18
C ASN A 150 -16.89 -3.89 -10.90
N ILE A 151 -16.79 -3.20 -9.76
CA ILE A 151 -16.57 -3.79 -8.46
C ILE A 151 -17.93 -3.98 -7.80
N GLN A 152 -18.30 -5.23 -7.50
CA GLN A 152 -19.53 -5.52 -6.76
C GLN A 152 -19.42 -4.97 -5.34
N ILE A 153 -20.42 -4.19 -4.94
CA ILE A 153 -20.49 -3.61 -3.61
C ILE A 153 -21.26 -4.58 -2.68
N GLU A 154 -20.50 -5.28 -1.86
CA GLU A 154 -21.05 -6.05 -0.73
C GLU A 154 -21.37 -5.11 0.44
N ASP A 155 -22.24 -5.55 1.36
CA ASP A 155 -22.65 -4.73 2.53
C ASP A 155 -21.44 -4.31 3.38
N SER A 156 -20.44 -5.17 3.53
CA SER A 156 -19.18 -4.88 4.22
C SER A 156 -18.42 -3.70 3.59
N ILE A 157 -18.31 -3.66 2.26
CA ILE A 157 -17.65 -2.55 1.54
C ILE A 157 -18.45 -1.25 1.73
N ARG A 158 -19.77 -1.33 1.74
CA ARG A 158 -20.62 -0.17 2.01
C ARG A 158 -20.36 0.42 3.40
N GLU A 159 -20.34 -0.44 4.42
CA GLU A 159 -20.08 -0.04 5.81
C GLU A 159 -18.68 0.60 5.93
N ASP A 160 -17.65 0.00 5.33
CA ASP A 160 -16.29 0.52 5.35
C ASP A 160 -16.18 1.91 4.69
N VAL A 161 -16.84 2.13 3.54
CA VAL A 161 -16.86 3.43 2.85
C VAL A 161 -17.63 4.47 3.67
N GLU A 162 -18.71 4.09 4.34
CA GLU A 162 -19.47 4.97 5.26
C GLU A 162 -18.59 5.39 6.45
N GLU A 163 -17.89 4.45 7.08
CA GLU A 163 -16.97 4.74 8.18
C GLU A 163 -15.84 5.69 7.74
N MET A 164 -15.24 5.44 6.59
CA MET A 164 -14.22 6.33 6.03
C MET A 164 -14.72 7.75 5.78
N CYS A 165 -15.96 7.91 5.29
CA CYS A 165 -16.55 9.23 5.09
C CYS A 165 -16.83 9.97 6.40
N ASN A 166 -17.21 9.26 7.46
CA ASN A 166 -17.45 9.84 8.78
C ASN A 166 -16.15 10.27 9.47
N LEU A 167 -15.04 9.57 9.21
CA LEU A 167 -13.71 9.91 9.76
C LEU A 167 -13.02 11.07 9.03
N SER A 168 -13.49 11.45 7.84
CA SER A 168 -12.93 12.54 7.03
C SER A 168 -13.60 13.89 7.23
N GLN A 169 -14.66 13.96 8.02
CA GLN A 169 -15.32 15.19 8.48
C GLN A 169 -14.68 15.70 9.78
#